data_050e3fdf36ec6b7227cef59d0af263b2
#
_entry.id   050e3fdf36ec6b7227cef59d0af263b2
#
_cell.length_a   1.000
_cell.length_b   1.000
_cell.length_c   1.000
_cell.angle_alpha   90.00
_cell.angle_beta   90.00
_cell.angle_gamma   90.00
#
_symmetry.space_group_name_H-M   'P 1'
#
loop_
_entity.id
_entity.type
_entity.pdbx_description
1 polymer ?
#
loop_
_entity_poly.entity_id
_entity_poly.type
_entity_poly.pdbx_seq_one_letter_code
_entity_poly.pdbx_strand_id
1 'polypeptide(L)'
;MKFLIENKNIALLFASIFLFIFILEIFFTKVLNKLPLKFHGLINPSLFALVQSSKNSVIPENYIALAGDSNAAGIGEFYEAQKNNTLDNPGFHSAHFIHQKTRLDVISFGAAGSGSLRGLVAEPINQYLYINSMLAFSLEQPKKILVYFYAGNDLDNNVKKVEYYFKDLYDINKIYHPEYFRNFIEEAIVKNHPLANSGSVWSNFIFSEFMVRGIKNLYNQYTIEKDTLNNNFFALKTHNSNLQWDWDLLSEYPLRTFSNIAVIDEKEILLSSTTQSPSLEMSPEQMKLGFYVFEQSLQYLSEFFNKSEVIVIHIPSPLSVYKLFLPKGPLLL
;
A
#
# COMPACT_ATOMS: atom_id res chain seq x y z
N MET A 1 -41.50 -40.13 -14.08
CA MET A 1 -42.11 -38.78 -13.85
C MET A 1 -41.64 -38.14 -12.56
N LYS A 2 -41.64 -38.82 -11.39
CA LYS A 2 -41.13 -38.30 -10.08
C LYS A 2 -39.68 -37.83 -10.17
N PHE A 3 -38.78 -38.63 -10.75
CA PHE A 3 -37.35 -38.33 -10.95
C PHE A 3 -37.08 -37.08 -11.79
N LEU A 4 -37.93 -36.82 -12.83
CA LEU A 4 -37.82 -35.63 -13.67
C LEU A 4 -38.26 -34.33 -12.93
N ILE A 5 -39.22 -34.47 -12.00
CA ILE A 5 -39.71 -33.34 -11.19
C ILE A 5 -38.67 -32.97 -10.10
N GLU A 6 -38.05 -33.97 -9.48
CA GLU A 6 -36.98 -33.76 -8.51
C GLU A 6 -35.77 -33.06 -9.15
N ASN A 7 -35.35 -33.47 -10.36
CA ASN A 7 -34.27 -32.85 -11.08
C ASN A 7 -34.56 -31.38 -11.48
N LYS A 8 -35.81 -31.05 -11.83
CA LYS A 8 -36.24 -29.67 -12.13
C LYS A 8 -36.15 -28.78 -10.88
N ASN A 9 -36.57 -29.27 -9.72
CA ASN A 9 -36.51 -28.53 -8.47
C ASN A 9 -35.06 -28.28 -8.04
N ILE A 10 -34.18 -29.25 -8.21
CA ILE A 10 -32.74 -29.13 -7.93
C ILE A 10 -32.11 -28.10 -8.90
N ALA A 11 -32.40 -28.18 -10.19
CA ALA A 11 -31.91 -27.23 -11.17
C ALA A 11 -32.41 -25.81 -10.89
N LEU A 12 -33.67 -25.65 -10.48
CA LEU A 12 -34.24 -24.35 -10.10
C LEU A 12 -33.55 -23.79 -8.85
N LEU A 13 -33.26 -24.64 -7.85
CA LEU A 13 -32.53 -24.25 -6.66
C LEU A 13 -31.13 -23.73 -6.99
N PHE A 14 -30.36 -24.46 -7.81
CA PHE A 14 -29.03 -24.00 -8.23
C PHE A 14 -29.10 -22.71 -9.05
N ALA A 15 -30.06 -22.59 -9.96
CA ALA A 15 -30.25 -21.36 -10.73
C ALA A 15 -30.59 -20.16 -9.82
N SER A 16 -31.42 -20.36 -8.80
CA SER A 16 -31.77 -19.33 -7.83
C SER A 16 -30.57 -18.90 -6.98
N ILE A 17 -29.77 -19.85 -6.51
CA ILE A 17 -28.55 -19.58 -5.76
C ILE A 17 -27.57 -18.80 -6.63
N PHE A 18 -27.37 -19.25 -7.88
CA PHE A 18 -26.46 -18.56 -8.81
C PHE A 18 -26.92 -17.13 -9.11
N LEU A 19 -28.21 -16.94 -9.36
CA LEU A 19 -28.79 -15.60 -9.57
C LEU A 19 -28.62 -14.71 -8.34
N PHE A 20 -28.83 -15.26 -7.15
CA PHE A 20 -28.65 -14.52 -5.90
C PHE A 20 -27.19 -14.07 -5.70
N ILE A 21 -26.22 -14.98 -5.92
CA ILE A 21 -24.79 -14.65 -5.86
C ILE A 21 -24.44 -13.58 -6.90
N PHE A 22 -24.95 -13.69 -8.10
CA PHE A 22 -24.71 -12.72 -9.17
C PHE A 22 -25.25 -11.33 -8.81
N ILE A 23 -26.42 -11.25 -8.20
CA ILE A 23 -26.99 -9.98 -7.69
C ILE A 23 -26.09 -9.40 -6.59
N LEU A 24 -25.61 -10.24 -5.69
CA LEU A 24 -24.70 -9.81 -4.63
C LEU A 24 -23.36 -9.31 -5.17
N GLU A 25 -22.81 -9.92 -6.22
CA GLU A 25 -21.60 -9.42 -6.90
C GLU A 25 -21.81 -7.98 -7.40
N ILE A 26 -22.91 -7.74 -8.13
CA ILE A 26 -23.22 -6.41 -8.66
C ILE A 26 -23.44 -5.38 -7.55
N PHE A 27 -24.13 -5.76 -6.47
CA PHE A 27 -24.40 -4.86 -5.36
C PHE A 27 -23.13 -4.56 -4.56
N PHE A 28 -22.32 -5.58 -4.28
CA PHE A 28 -21.13 -5.46 -3.44
C PHE A 28 -20.09 -4.52 -4.04
N THR A 29 -19.92 -4.56 -5.38
CA THR A 29 -19.01 -3.64 -6.08
C THR A 29 -19.36 -2.16 -5.89
N LYS A 30 -20.62 -1.83 -5.60
CA LYS A 30 -21.09 -0.46 -5.41
C LYS A 30 -20.93 0.06 -3.98
N VAL A 31 -20.68 -0.83 -3.02
CA VAL A 31 -20.63 -0.48 -1.59
C VAL A 31 -19.27 -0.73 -0.95
N LEU A 32 -18.26 -1.09 -1.73
CA LEU A 32 -16.92 -1.41 -1.23
C LEU A 32 -16.33 -0.33 -0.32
N ASN A 33 -16.47 0.94 -0.68
CA ASN A 33 -15.98 2.08 0.11
C ASN A 33 -16.76 2.33 1.41
N LYS A 34 -17.84 1.60 1.65
CA LYS A 34 -18.62 1.62 2.90
C LYS A 34 -18.32 0.41 3.79
N LEU A 35 -17.44 -0.47 3.34
CA LEU A 35 -17.07 -1.64 4.11
C LEU A 35 -16.32 -1.20 5.38
N PRO A 36 -16.76 -1.64 6.58
CA PRO A 36 -16.07 -1.34 7.82
C PRO A 36 -14.61 -1.83 7.79
N LEU A 37 -13.71 -1.06 8.39
CA LEU A 37 -12.26 -1.29 8.37
C LEU A 37 -11.88 -2.72 8.81
N LYS A 38 -12.59 -3.27 9.81
CA LYS A 38 -12.39 -4.66 10.29
C LYS A 38 -12.55 -5.75 9.22
N PHE A 39 -13.24 -5.44 8.12
CA PHE A 39 -13.42 -6.37 7.01
C PHE A 39 -12.42 -6.17 5.86
N HIS A 40 -11.59 -5.13 5.91
CA HIS A 40 -10.64 -4.86 4.85
C HIS A 40 -9.63 -6.00 4.67
N GLY A 41 -9.25 -6.71 5.73
CA GLY A 41 -8.41 -7.91 5.65
C GLY A 41 -9.00 -9.08 4.85
N LEU A 42 -10.32 -9.06 4.59
CA LEU A 42 -10.98 -10.06 3.74
C LEU A 42 -11.01 -9.68 2.26
N ILE A 43 -10.65 -8.43 1.95
CA ILE A 43 -10.57 -7.96 0.56
C ILE A 43 -9.20 -8.30 -0.02
N ASN A 44 -9.17 -8.58 -1.31
CA ASN A 44 -7.91 -8.71 -2.03
C ASN A 44 -7.10 -7.41 -1.91
N PRO A 45 -5.83 -7.46 -1.45
CA PRO A 45 -4.99 -6.26 -1.31
C PRO A 45 -4.92 -5.40 -2.57
N SER A 46 -5.02 -6.02 -3.75
CA SER A 46 -5.07 -5.33 -5.04
C SER A 46 -6.26 -4.36 -5.19
N LEU A 47 -7.29 -4.52 -4.36
CA LEU A 47 -8.52 -3.72 -4.37
C LEU A 47 -8.58 -2.73 -3.20
N PHE A 48 -7.51 -2.57 -2.40
CA PHE A 48 -7.51 -1.67 -1.27
C PHE A 48 -7.83 -0.22 -1.65
N ALA A 49 -7.43 0.22 -2.83
CA ALA A 49 -7.81 1.53 -3.35
C ALA A 49 -9.35 1.70 -3.46
N LEU A 50 -10.09 0.61 -3.71
CA LEU A 50 -11.55 0.64 -3.87
C LEU A 50 -12.30 0.65 -2.53
N VAL A 51 -11.75 0.04 -1.48
CA VAL A 51 -12.40 -0.04 -0.16
C VAL A 51 -12.11 1.15 0.74
N GLN A 52 -11.17 2.02 0.35
CA GLN A 52 -10.88 3.22 1.14
C GLN A 52 -12.11 4.11 1.28
N SER A 53 -12.38 4.51 2.52
CA SER A 53 -13.54 5.36 2.87
C SER A 53 -13.23 6.86 2.84
N SER A 54 -12.06 7.24 2.33
CA SER A 54 -11.66 8.62 2.04
C SER A 54 -12.25 9.18 0.74
N LYS A 55 -13.39 8.64 0.30
CA LYS A 55 -14.09 9.01 -0.92
C LYS A 55 -15.59 8.70 -0.83
N ASN A 56 -16.39 9.41 -1.60
CA ASN A 56 -17.86 9.31 -1.56
C ASN A 56 -18.39 8.08 -2.30
N SER A 57 -17.73 7.70 -3.40
CA SER A 57 -18.08 6.55 -4.24
C SER A 57 -16.92 5.55 -4.32
N VAL A 58 -17.20 4.32 -4.73
CA VAL A 58 -16.17 3.29 -4.94
C VAL A 58 -15.18 3.73 -6.01
N ILE A 59 -15.70 4.25 -7.12
CA ILE A 59 -14.93 4.92 -8.18
C ILE A 59 -15.24 6.40 -8.12
N PRO A 60 -14.32 7.22 -7.63
CA PRO A 60 -14.50 8.66 -7.55
C PRO A 60 -14.19 9.35 -8.87
N GLU A 61 -14.89 10.45 -9.11
CA GLU A 61 -14.56 11.44 -10.13
C GLU A 61 -13.67 12.55 -9.54
N ASN A 62 -12.76 13.13 -10.35
CA ASN A 62 -11.94 14.28 -9.93
C ASN A 62 -11.20 14.12 -8.58
N TYR A 63 -10.63 12.97 -8.33
CA TYR A 63 -9.99 12.65 -7.05
C TYR A 63 -8.52 13.07 -6.98
N ILE A 64 -7.99 13.09 -5.75
CA ILE A 64 -6.57 13.23 -5.43
C ILE A 64 -5.99 11.84 -5.19
N ALA A 65 -4.85 11.52 -5.80
CA ALA A 65 -4.07 10.33 -5.48
C ALA A 65 -2.94 10.68 -4.50
N LEU A 66 -2.68 9.79 -3.53
CA LEU A 66 -1.47 9.82 -2.73
C LEU A 66 -0.53 8.72 -3.25
N ALA A 67 0.72 9.07 -3.50
CA ALA A 67 1.77 8.14 -3.90
C ALA A 67 2.99 8.32 -2.97
N GLY A 68 3.70 7.26 -2.69
CA GLY A 68 4.86 7.27 -1.79
C GLY A 68 4.96 6.01 -0.93
N ASP A 69 5.66 6.14 0.17
CA ASP A 69 5.98 5.10 1.13
C ASP A 69 4.86 4.81 2.16
N SER A 70 5.26 4.36 3.34
CA SER A 70 4.38 4.11 4.48
C SER A 70 3.58 5.34 4.94
N ASN A 71 4.12 6.55 4.75
CA ASN A 71 3.41 7.79 5.10
C ASN A 71 2.22 8.01 4.16
N ALA A 72 2.39 7.77 2.86
CA ALA A 72 1.27 7.82 1.91
C ALA A 72 0.27 6.68 2.16
N ALA A 73 0.74 5.49 2.50
CA ALA A 73 -0.09 4.33 2.84
C ALA A 73 -0.85 4.49 4.16
N GLY A 74 -0.41 5.40 5.05
CA GLY A 74 -1.00 5.61 6.37
C GLY A 74 -0.71 4.49 7.36
N ILE A 75 0.43 3.80 7.21
CA ILE A 75 0.85 2.75 8.14
C ILE A 75 1.28 3.38 9.47
N GLY A 76 0.91 2.71 10.54
CA GLY A 76 1.00 3.18 11.91
C GLY A 76 -0.41 3.43 12.45
N GLU A 77 -1.02 4.51 12.06
CA GLU A 77 -2.35 4.92 12.53
C GLU A 77 -3.46 4.06 11.95
N PHE A 78 -3.44 3.84 10.63
CA PHE A 78 -4.43 3.00 9.95
C PHE A 78 -4.31 1.54 10.38
N TYR A 79 -3.08 1.05 10.54
CA TYR A 79 -2.80 -0.28 11.03
C TYR A 79 -3.25 -0.48 12.47
N GLU A 80 -2.95 0.47 13.36
CA GLU A 80 -3.39 0.42 14.77
C GLU A 80 -4.91 0.45 14.88
N ALA A 81 -5.59 1.27 14.09
CA ALA A 81 -7.04 1.31 14.05
C ALA A 81 -7.64 -0.02 13.56
N GLN A 82 -7.03 -0.64 12.56
CA GLN A 82 -7.44 -1.95 12.05
C GLN A 82 -7.20 -3.06 13.08
N LYS A 83 -6.02 -3.10 13.72
CA LYS A 83 -5.67 -4.07 14.74
C LYS A 83 -6.57 -4.01 15.97
N ASN A 84 -6.92 -2.82 16.39
CA ASN A 84 -7.74 -2.60 17.57
C ASN A 84 -9.24 -2.73 17.31
N ASN A 85 -9.67 -2.95 16.07
CA ASN A 85 -11.08 -3.00 15.65
C ASN A 85 -11.91 -1.79 16.11
N THR A 86 -11.24 -0.65 16.36
CA THR A 86 -11.83 0.48 17.10
C THR A 86 -12.50 1.51 16.21
N LEU A 87 -12.13 1.60 14.94
CA LEU A 87 -12.60 2.68 14.08
C LEU A 87 -12.94 2.19 12.69
N ASP A 88 -14.03 2.72 12.16
CA ASP A 88 -14.39 2.53 10.77
C ASP A 88 -13.53 3.41 9.84
N ASN A 89 -13.08 4.58 10.34
CA ASN A 89 -12.26 5.55 9.58
C ASN A 89 -11.31 6.29 10.52
N PRO A 90 -10.01 6.00 10.51
CA PRO A 90 -9.05 6.76 11.29
C PRO A 90 -8.94 8.19 10.73
N GLY A 91 -9.46 9.16 11.47
CA GLY A 91 -9.50 10.56 11.06
C GLY A 91 -8.14 11.25 10.96
N PHE A 92 -7.09 10.60 11.41
CA PHE A 92 -5.70 11.05 11.37
C PHE A 92 -4.92 10.53 10.16
N HIS A 93 -5.42 9.53 9.43
CA HIS A 93 -4.81 9.10 8.16
C HIS A 93 -4.92 10.23 7.14
N SER A 94 -3.81 10.56 6.46
CA SER A 94 -3.75 11.73 5.58
C SER A 94 -4.85 11.76 4.51
N ALA A 95 -5.16 10.62 3.88
CA ALA A 95 -6.25 10.53 2.91
C ALA A 95 -7.62 10.87 3.52
N HIS A 96 -7.92 10.32 4.70
CA HIS A 96 -9.17 10.60 5.41
C HIS A 96 -9.22 12.03 5.91
N PHE A 97 -8.10 12.56 6.42
CA PHE A 97 -8.01 13.94 6.88
C PHE A 97 -8.26 14.94 5.74
N ILE A 98 -7.62 14.73 4.58
CA ILE A 98 -7.84 15.57 3.39
C ILE A 98 -9.31 15.50 2.98
N HIS A 99 -9.87 14.28 2.87
CA HIS A 99 -11.27 14.11 2.49
C HIS A 99 -12.23 14.81 3.46
N GLN A 100 -12.04 14.64 4.76
CA GLN A 100 -12.88 15.27 5.79
C GLN A 100 -12.81 16.80 5.74
N LYS A 101 -11.63 17.37 5.52
CA LYS A 101 -11.41 18.82 5.52
C LYS A 101 -11.83 19.50 4.22
N THR A 102 -11.61 18.83 3.09
CA THR A 102 -11.82 19.45 1.76
C THR A 102 -13.04 18.94 1.03
N ARG A 103 -13.61 17.82 1.46
CA ARG A 103 -14.66 17.06 0.74
C ARG A 103 -14.22 16.53 -0.63
N LEU A 104 -12.94 16.64 -0.97
CA LEU A 104 -12.39 16.02 -2.17
C LEU A 104 -12.22 14.52 -1.92
N ASP A 105 -12.46 13.72 -2.93
CA ASP A 105 -12.21 12.29 -2.88
C ASP A 105 -10.71 12.02 -2.97
N VAL A 106 -10.21 11.10 -2.15
CA VAL A 106 -8.79 10.76 -2.06
C VAL A 106 -8.61 9.26 -2.16
N ILE A 107 -7.66 8.82 -3.00
CA ILE A 107 -7.20 7.43 -3.05
C ILE A 107 -5.71 7.39 -2.71
N SER A 108 -5.33 6.59 -1.73
CA SER A 108 -3.93 6.30 -1.48
C SER A 108 -3.51 5.05 -2.26
N PHE A 109 -2.46 5.19 -3.07
CA PHE A 109 -1.71 4.11 -3.71
C PHE A 109 -0.36 3.86 -3.00
N GLY A 110 -0.16 4.47 -1.83
CA GLY A 110 1.07 4.33 -1.07
C GLY A 110 1.38 2.88 -0.70
N ALA A 111 2.67 2.57 -0.57
CA ALA A 111 3.15 1.24 -0.21
C ALA A 111 4.22 1.30 0.88
N ALA A 112 4.04 0.53 1.95
CA ALA A 112 4.99 0.50 3.05
C ALA A 112 6.34 -0.10 2.64
N GLY A 113 7.42 0.39 3.26
CA GLY A 113 8.78 -0.10 3.03
C GLY A 113 9.22 0.07 1.57
N SER A 114 8.70 1.08 0.87
CA SER A 114 9.00 1.34 -0.52
C SER A 114 9.80 2.63 -0.70
N GLY A 115 10.79 2.59 -1.57
CA GLY A 115 11.35 3.80 -2.17
C GLY A 115 10.55 4.21 -3.41
N SER A 116 11.09 5.15 -4.18
CA SER A 116 10.41 5.78 -5.31
C SER A 116 10.00 4.79 -6.42
N LEU A 117 10.84 3.80 -6.74
CA LEU A 117 10.54 2.81 -7.79
C LEU A 117 9.26 2.03 -7.50
N ARG A 118 8.98 1.72 -6.24
CA ARG A 118 7.76 1.04 -5.86
C ARG A 118 6.64 2.02 -5.53
N GLY A 119 6.91 2.99 -4.66
CA GLY A 119 5.89 3.90 -4.12
C GLY A 119 5.36 4.91 -5.12
N LEU A 120 6.17 5.32 -6.12
CA LEU A 120 5.74 6.27 -7.15
C LEU A 120 5.42 5.59 -8.49
N VAL A 121 6.04 4.44 -8.79
CA VAL A 121 5.88 3.81 -10.10
C VAL A 121 5.09 2.52 -10.01
N ALA A 122 5.65 1.49 -9.36
CA ALA A 122 5.06 0.16 -9.41
C ALA A 122 3.63 0.11 -8.87
N GLU A 123 3.41 0.61 -7.65
CA GLU A 123 2.12 0.52 -6.99
C GLU A 123 1.05 1.42 -7.62
N PRO A 124 1.26 2.74 -7.81
CA PRO A 124 0.22 3.60 -8.37
C PRO A 124 -0.20 3.17 -9.77
N ILE A 125 0.77 2.84 -10.61
CA ILE A 125 0.49 2.48 -12.00
C ILE A 125 -0.21 1.13 -12.09
N ASN A 126 0.31 0.10 -11.41
CA ASN A 126 -0.26 -1.23 -11.52
C ASN A 126 -1.61 -1.35 -10.81
N GLN A 127 -1.83 -0.68 -9.68
CA GLN A 127 -3.15 -0.64 -9.05
C GLN A 127 -4.17 0.07 -9.95
N TYR A 128 -3.80 1.20 -10.56
CA TYR A 128 -4.65 1.91 -11.51
C TYR A 128 -5.00 1.04 -12.73
N LEU A 129 -4.00 0.39 -13.34
CA LEU A 129 -4.20 -0.51 -14.48
C LEU A 129 -5.04 -1.73 -14.09
N TYR A 130 -4.79 -2.32 -12.92
CA TYR A 130 -5.53 -3.47 -12.43
C TYR A 130 -7.02 -3.14 -12.22
N ILE A 131 -7.32 -2.01 -11.56
CA ILE A 131 -8.71 -1.56 -11.38
C ILE A 131 -9.40 -1.39 -12.74
N ASN A 132 -8.73 -0.78 -13.71
CA ASN A 132 -9.28 -0.56 -15.05
C ASN A 132 -9.32 -1.82 -15.93
N SER A 133 -8.68 -2.91 -15.53
CA SER A 133 -8.82 -4.21 -16.20
C SER A 133 -10.09 -4.96 -15.77
N MET A 134 -10.75 -4.52 -14.71
CA MET A 134 -11.95 -5.17 -14.18
C MET A 134 -13.21 -4.62 -14.86
N LEU A 135 -14.16 -5.51 -15.18
CA LEU A 135 -15.38 -5.14 -15.90
C LEU A 135 -16.28 -4.16 -15.14
N ALA A 136 -16.25 -4.21 -13.82
CA ALA A 136 -17.13 -3.41 -12.96
C ALA A 136 -16.62 -1.97 -12.71
N PHE A 137 -15.38 -1.65 -13.08
CA PHE A 137 -14.75 -0.40 -12.69
C PHE A 137 -14.12 0.32 -13.89
N SER A 138 -14.20 1.64 -13.84
CA SER A 138 -13.51 2.53 -14.79
C SER A 138 -13.05 3.74 -14.00
N LEU A 139 -11.80 3.73 -13.56
CA LEU A 139 -11.18 4.79 -12.80
C LEU A 139 -10.48 5.76 -13.76
N GLU A 140 -10.84 7.04 -13.72
CA GLU A 140 -10.15 8.09 -14.44
C GLU A 140 -8.78 8.39 -13.84
N GLN A 141 -7.90 9.08 -14.58
CA GLN A 141 -6.66 9.59 -14.00
C GLN A 141 -6.97 10.59 -12.88
N PRO A 142 -6.18 10.61 -11.79
CA PRO A 142 -6.40 11.57 -10.71
C PRO A 142 -6.21 13.01 -11.23
N LYS A 143 -6.94 13.95 -10.65
CA LYS A 143 -6.72 15.37 -10.96
C LYS A 143 -5.37 15.86 -10.42
N LYS A 144 -5.00 15.38 -9.25
CA LYS A 144 -3.72 15.68 -8.58
C LYS A 144 -3.12 14.42 -8.00
N ILE A 145 -1.80 14.36 -8.00
CA ILE A 145 -1.02 13.32 -7.31
C ILE A 145 -0.15 14.03 -6.28
N LEU A 146 -0.37 13.72 -5.01
CA LEU A 146 0.49 14.15 -3.91
C LEU A 146 1.54 13.07 -3.68
N VAL A 147 2.77 13.39 -4.04
CA VAL A 147 3.93 12.51 -3.85
C VAL A 147 4.53 12.79 -2.48
N TYR A 148 4.45 11.81 -1.59
CA TYR A 148 5.06 11.86 -0.27
C TYR A 148 6.49 11.37 -0.37
N PHE A 149 7.43 12.28 -0.14
CA PHE A 149 8.86 12.00 -0.11
C PHE A 149 9.36 12.14 1.33
N TYR A 150 9.69 11.02 1.96
CA TYR A 150 10.18 10.99 3.33
C TYR A 150 11.71 11.00 3.36
N ALA A 151 12.28 12.05 3.94
CA ALA A 151 13.73 12.25 3.98
C ALA A 151 14.47 11.20 4.82
N GLY A 152 13.75 10.44 5.66
CA GLY A 152 14.37 9.48 6.57
C GLY A 152 14.95 8.24 5.88
N ASN A 153 14.26 7.69 4.90
CA ASN A 153 14.64 6.42 4.28
C ASN A 153 14.41 6.30 2.77
N ASP A 154 13.68 7.22 2.13
CA ASP A 154 13.33 7.03 0.71
C ASP A 154 14.56 6.97 -0.20
N LEU A 155 15.57 7.81 0.05
CA LEU A 155 16.81 7.78 -0.72
C LEU A 155 17.58 6.46 -0.50
N ASP A 156 17.69 6.00 0.74
CA ASP A 156 18.35 4.74 1.09
C ASP A 156 17.62 3.55 0.43
N ASN A 157 16.29 3.53 0.50
CA ASN A 157 15.48 2.52 -0.17
C ASN A 157 15.67 2.52 -1.69
N ASN A 158 15.81 3.70 -2.30
CA ASN A 158 16.10 3.83 -3.73
C ASN A 158 17.44 3.19 -4.09
N VAL A 159 18.49 3.49 -3.33
CA VAL A 159 19.84 2.94 -3.55
C VAL A 159 19.83 1.42 -3.38
N LYS A 160 19.30 0.91 -2.27
CA LYS A 160 19.22 -0.53 -2.00
C LYS A 160 18.47 -1.29 -3.09
N LYS A 161 17.39 -0.69 -3.60
CA LYS A 161 16.60 -1.33 -4.66
C LYS A 161 17.36 -1.40 -5.97
N VAL A 162 18.07 -0.34 -6.33
CA VAL A 162 18.92 -0.31 -7.53
C VAL A 162 20.09 -1.29 -7.38
N GLU A 163 20.80 -1.26 -6.26
CA GLU A 163 21.89 -2.20 -5.99
C GLU A 163 21.44 -3.66 -6.14
N TYR A 164 20.26 -3.99 -5.63
CA TYR A 164 19.68 -5.32 -5.77
C TYR A 164 19.49 -5.73 -7.24
N TYR A 165 18.92 -4.86 -8.08
CA TYR A 165 18.66 -5.19 -9.49
C TYR A 165 19.93 -5.12 -10.35
N PHE A 166 20.81 -4.16 -10.09
CA PHE A 166 22.00 -3.92 -10.91
C PHE A 166 23.19 -4.80 -10.52
N LYS A 167 23.09 -5.54 -9.45
CA LYS A 167 24.14 -6.49 -9.06
C LYS A 167 24.33 -7.58 -10.11
N ASP A 168 23.25 -8.19 -10.59
CA ASP A 168 23.30 -9.40 -11.40
C ASP A 168 22.51 -9.30 -12.72
N LEU A 169 21.57 -8.36 -12.85
CA LEU A 169 20.62 -8.33 -13.97
C LEU A 169 20.82 -7.14 -14.91
N TYR A 170 21.40 -6.04 -14.44
CA TYR A 170 21.55 -4.80 -15.19
C TYR A 170 22.96 -4.25 -15.05
N ASP A 171 23.44 -3.54 -16.12
CA ASP A 171 24.77 -2.93 -16.14
C ASP A 171 24.80 -1.65 -15.31
N ILE A 172 25.49 -1.68 -14.16
CA ILE A 172 25.62 -0.53 -13.25
C ILE A 172 26.25 0.70 -13.90
N ASN A 173 27.12 0.50 -14.91
CA ASN A 173 27.80 1.60 -15.62
C ASN A 173 26.82 2.42 -16.47
N LYS A 174 25.65 1.88 -16.78
CA LYS A 174 24.61 2.52 -17.58
C LYS A 174 23.48 3.12 -16.74
N ILE A 175 23.58 3.08 -15.41
CA ILE A 175 22.49 3.49 -14.52
C ILE A 175 22.06 4.95 -14.78
N TYR A 176 23.00 5.84 -15.08
CA TYR A 176 22.71 7.24 -15.38
C TYR A 176 22.35 7.51 -16.85
N HIS A 177 22.16 6.46 -17.67
CA HIS A 177 21.66 6.57 -19.02
C HIS A 177 20.12 6.63 -18.98
N PRO A 178 19.47 7.76 -19.30
CA PRO A 178 18.02 7.92 -19.08
C PRO A 178 17.17 6.85 -19.78
N GLU A 179 17.46 6.54 -21.05
CA GLU A 179 16.73 5.52 -21.80
C GLU A 179 16.94 4.10 -21.21
N TYR A 180 18.16 3.79 -20.78
CA TYR A 180 18.46 2.51 -20.17
C TYR A 180 17.74 2.36 -18.82
N PHE A 181 17.76 3.40 -18.01
CA PHE A 181 17.07 3.40 -16.71
C PHE A 181 15.55 3.39 -16.90
N ARG A 182 15.03 4.09 -17.91
CA ARG A 182 13.63 4.02 -18.27
C ARG A 182 13.18 2.61 -18.67
N ASN A 183 13.97 1.92 -19.51
CA ASN A 183 13.70 0.54 -19.88
C ASN A 183 13.74 -0.39 -18.67
N PHE A 184 14.68 -0.17 -17.74
CA PHE A 184 14.71 -0.88 -16.46
C PHE A 184 13.41 -0.65 -15.65
N ILE A 185 12.94 0.60 -15.51
CA ILE A 185 11.67 0.89 -14.84
C ILE A 185 10.53 0.11 -15.51
N GLU A 186 10.43 0.17 -16.83
CA GLU A 186 9.33 -0.45 -17.56
C GLU A 186 9.35 -1.99 -17.40
N GLU A 187 10.49 -2.62 -17.67
CA GLU A 187 10.59 -4.08 -17.70
C GLU A 187 10.65 -4.71 -16.31
N ALA A 188 11.49 -4.17 -15.40
CA ALA A 188 11.73 -4.78 -14.11
C ALA A 188 10.77 -4.31 -13.01
N ILE A 189 10.26 -3.09 -13.10
CA ILE A 189 9.45 -2.50 -12.03
C ILE A 189 7.96 -2.55 -12.38
N VAL A 190 7.56 -2.12 -13.58
CA VAL A 190 6.14 -2.06 -13.97
C VAL A 190 5.65 -3.43 -14.44
N LYS A 191 6.29 -4.02 -15.46
CA LYS A 191 5.82 -5.28 -16.08
C LYS A 191 5.99 -6.50 -15.18
N ASN A 192 7.00 -6.50 -14.32
CA ASN A 192 7.23 -7.60 -13.35
C ASN A 192 6.43 -7.44 -12.05
N HIS A 193 5.62 -6.40 -11.94
CA HIS A 193 4.75 -6.25 -10.78
C HIS A 193 3.68 -7.35 -10.77
N PRO A 194 3.37 -7.98 -9.62
CA PRO A 194 2.38 -9.05 -9.54
C PRO A 194 1.01 -8.69 -10.11
N LEU A 195 0.61 -7.40 -10.02
CA LEU A 195 -0.65 -6.93 -10.58
C LEU A 195 -0.65 -6.78 -12.11
N ALA A 196 0.52 -6.59 -12.72
CA ALA A 196 0.62 -6.40 -14.18
C ALA A 196 0.02 -7.56 -14.98
N ASN A 197 0.09 -8.78 -14.43
CA ASN A 197 -0.37 -10.01 -15.06
C ASN A 197 -1.54 -10.68 -14.33
N SER A 198 -2.16 -10.01 -13.35
CA SER A 198 -3.17 -10.63 -12.47
C SER A 198 -4.61 -10.45 -12.93
N GLY A 199 -4.86 -9.71 -14.00
CA GLY A 199 -6.19 -9.53 -14.59
C GLY A 199 -6.75 -10.85 -15.13
N SER A 200 -7.58 -11.52 -14.34
CA SER A 200 -8.30 -12.72 -14.75
C SER A 200 -9.81 -12.49 -14.71
N VAL A 201 -10.57 -13.32 -15.42
CA VAL A 201 -12.04 -13.30 -15.34
C VAL A 201 -12.51 -13.47 -13.89
N TRP A 202 -11.78 -14.26 -13.10
CA TRP A 202 -12.09 -14.52 -11.69
C TRP A 202 -11.91 -13.29 -10.79
N SER A 203 -11.07 -12.34 -11.17
CA SER A 203 -10.89 -11.09 -10.41
C SER A 203 -12.16 -10.24 -10.33
N ASN A 204 -13.13 -10.50 -11.19
CA ASN A 204 -14.42 -9.80 -11.19
C ASN A 204 -15.41 -10.33 -10.15
N PHE A 205 -15.13 -11.48 -9.51
CA PHE A 205 -16.00 -12.08 -8.48
C PHE A 205 -15.58 -11.65 -7.08
N ILE A 206 -15.73 -10.37 -6.78
CA ILE A 206 -15.21 -9.73 -5.55
C ILE A 206 -15.96 -10.19 -4.31
N PHE A 207 -17.30 -10.27 -4.37
CA PHE A 207 -18.11 -10.77 -3.27
C PHE A 207 -17.82 -12.24 -2.97
N SER A 208 -17.73 -13.07 -4.01
CA SER A 208 -17.41 -14.49 -3.86
C SER A 208 -16.02 -14.68 -3.25
N GLU A 209 -15.01 -13.91 -3.67
CA GLU A 209 -13.67 -13.93 -3.08
C GLU A 209 -13.70 -13.48 -1.61
N PHE A 210 -14.42 -12.41 -1.30
CA PHE A 210 -14.63 -11.93 0.07
C PHE A 210 -15.24 -13.02 0.96
N MET A 211 -16.27 -13.70 0.49
CA MET A 211 -16.93 -14.79 1.22
C MET A 211 -15.97 -15.97 1.44
N VAL A 212 -15.23 -16.39 0.43
CA VAL A 212 -14.25 -17.49 0.55
C VAL A 212 -13.16 -17.14 1.56
N ARG A 213 -12.64 -15.91 1.54
CA ARG A 213 -11.66 -15.42 2.52
C ARG A 213 -12.26 -15.39 3.92
N GLY A 214 -13.50 -14.93 4.08
CA GLY A 214 -14.23 -14.94 5.35
C GLY A 214 -14.40 -16.34 5.93
N ILE A 215 -14.87 -17.29 5.13
CA ILE A 215 -15.04 -18.70 5.53
C ILE A 215 -13.69 -19.32 5.92
N LYS A 216 -12.64 -19.07 5.12
CA LYS A 216 -11.29 -19.56 5.43
C LYS A 216 -10.76 -19.00 6.74
N ASN A 217 -10.99 -17.71 7.02
CA ASN A 217 -10.60 -17.10 8.30
C ASN A 217 -11.34 -17.73 9.48
N LEU A 218 -12.66 -17.89 9.36
CA LEU A 218 -13.47 -18.54 10.39
C LEU A 218 -13.01 -20.00 10.64
N TYR A 219 -12.74 -20.74 9.57
CA TYR A 219 -12.22 -22.11 9.68
C TYR A 219 -10.85 -22.14 10.36
N ASN A 220 -9.95 -21.23 9.99
CA ASN A 220 -8.63 -21.15 10.63
C ASN A 220 -8.73 -20.77 12.10
N GLN A 221 -9.60 -19.83 12.46
CA GLN A 221 -9.86 -19.49 13.86
C GLN A 221 -10.35 -20.70 14.64
N TYR A 222 -11.31 -21.44 14.11
CA TYR A 222 -11.85 -22.64 14.75
C TYR A 222 -10.80 -23.75 14.91
N THR A 223 -9.88 -23.93 13.96
CA THR A 223 -8.83 -24.94 14.04
C THR A 223 -7.67 -24.52 14.96
N ILE A 224 -7.34 -23.22 15.01
CA ILE A 224 -6.29 -22.68 15.90
C ILE A 224 -6.74 -22.67 17.37
N GLU A 225 -8.01 -22.37 17.66
CA GLU A 225 -8.57 -22.50 19.02
C GLU A 225 -8.45 -23.94 19.56
N LYS A 226 -8.39 -24.91 18.67
CA LYS A 226 -8.24 -26.33 19.06
C LYS A 226 -6.79 -26.72 19.37
N ASP A 227 -5.80 -26.00 18.80
CA ASP A 227 -4.39 -26.41 18.90
C ASP A 227 -3.50 -25.50 19.76
N THR A 228 -3.87 -24.26 20.05
CA THR A 228 -3.05 -23.39 20.92
C THR A 228 -3.83 -22.22 21.53
N LEU A 229 -3.88 -22.22 22.85
CA LEU A 229 -4.16 -21.07 23.73
C LEU A 229 -2.95 -20.10 23.77
N ASN A 230 -2.37 -19.73 22.65
CA ASN A 230 -1.28 -18.73 22.63
C ASN A 230 -1.33 -17.83 21.38
N ASN A 231 -1.77 -16.60 21.66
CA ASN A 231 -1.28 -15.34 21.07
C ASN A 231 -0.72 -15.36 19.64
N ASN A 232 -1.57 -15.33 18.61
CA ASN A 232 -1.21 -14.64 17.35
C ASN A 232 -2.47 -14.41 16.52
N PHE A 233 -3.15 -13.32 16.77
CA PHE A 233 -4.48 -13.05 16.22
C PHE A 233 -4.48 -12.47 14.80
N PHE A 234 -3.39 -12.23 14.13
CA PHE A 234 -3.36 -11.74 12.76
C PHE A 234 -2.08 -12.13 11.99
N ALA A 235 -1.77 -13.40 11.91
CA ALA A 235 -0.88 -13.87 10.85
C ALA A 235 -1.74 -14.35 9.68
N LEU A 236 -2.14 -13.45 8.79
CA LEU A 236 -2.52 -13.81 7.44
C LEU A 236 -1.28 -14.34 6.71
N LYS A 237 -0.94 -15.60 6.95
CA LYS A 237 -0.07 -16.35 6.04
C LYS A 237 -0.81 -16.49 4.72
N THR A 238 -0.67 -15.51 3.85
CA THR A 238 -0.97 -15.68 2.44
C THR A 238 0.11 -16.58 1.85
N HIS A 239 -0.15 -17.89 1.87
CA HIS A 239 0.63 -18.81 1.07
C HIS A 239 0.44 -18.46 -0.41
N ASN A 240 1.57 -18.26 -1.09
CA ASN A 240 1.71 -18.10 -2.55
C ASN A 240 1.23 -16.77 -3.16
N SER A 241 1.76 -15.66 -2.70
CA SER A 241 2.06 -14.55 -3.62
C SER A 241 3.38 -13.92 -3.16
N ASN A 242 4.28 -13.60 -4.07
CA ASN A 242 5.51 -12.85 -3.82
C ASN A 242 5.25 -11.40 -3.36
N LEU A 243 4.00 -11.05 -3.04
CA LEU A 243 3.54 -9.88 -2.31
C LEU A 243 3.34 -10.28 -0.84
N GLN A 244 4.39 -10.80 -0.22
CA GLN A 244 4.42 -10.91 1.22
C GLN A 244 4.64 -9.49 1.74
N TRP A 245 3.56 -8.84 2.16
CA TRP A 245 3.64 -7.80 3.15
C TRP A 245 4.24 -8.46 4.37
N ASP A 246 5.49 -8.16 4.65
CA ASP A 246 6.18 -8.71 5.80
C ASP A 246 5.70 -7.99 7.06
N TRP A 247 4.46 -8.26 7.43
CA TRP A 247 3.84 -7.79 8.67
C TRP A 247 4.54 -8.36 9.89
N ASP A 248 5.26 -9.48 9.73
CA ASP A 248 6.06 -10.09 10.79
C ASP A 248 7.27 -9.20 11.14
N LEU A 249 7.82 -8.44 10.19
CA LEU A 249 8.83 -7.42 10.48
C LEU A 249 8.34 -6.31 11.42
N LEU A 250 7.06 -5.96 11.36
CA LEU A 250 6.48 -4.97 12.27
C LEU A 250 6.13 -5.56 13.64
N SER A 251 5.90 -6.87 13.75
CA SER A 251 5.64 -7.56 15.02
C SER A 251 6.93 -7.93 15.77
N GLU A 252 8.06 -8.09 15.05
CA GLU A 252 9.37 -8.36 15.63
C GLU A 252 10.14 -7.11 16.05
N TYR A 253 9.69 -5.90 15.71
CA TYR A 253 10.26 -4.71 16.31
C TYR A 253 9.85 -4.68 17.77
N PRO A 254 10.77 -4.94 18.72
CA PRO A 254 10.46 -4.80 20.12
C PRO A 254 10.06 -3.33 20.32
N LEU A 255 8.79 -3.10 20.55
CA LEU A 255 8.29 -1.84 21.03
C LEU A 255 9.17 -1.44 22.21
N ARG A 256 10.04 -0.44 22.00
CA ARG A 256 10.83 0.25 23.04
C ARG A 256 12.25 -0.25 23.34
N THR A 257 13.11 -0.32 22.35
CA THR A 257 14.50 0.02 22.62
C THR A 257 14.67 1.51 22.37
N PHE A 258 14.73 2.31 23.42
CA PHE A 258 15.13 3.71 23.31
C PHE A 258 16.64 3.71 23.01
N SER A 259 17.03 4.12 21.82
CA SER A 259 18.44 4.12 21.44
C SER A 259 19.02 5.54 21.33
N ASN A 260 18.18 6.57 21.34
CA ASN A 260 18.62 7.94 21.14
C ASN A 260 18.00 8.88 22.20
N ILE A 261 18.79 9.83 22.65
CA ILE A 261 18.35 10.90 23.55
C ILE A 261 18.49 12.22 22.79
N ALA A 262 17.41 12.99 22.69
CA ALA A 262 17.46 14.37 22.26
C ALA A 262 17.35 15.28 23.47
N VAL A 263 18.11 16.37 23.48
CA VAL A 263 17.96 17.42 24.49
C VAL A 263 17.28 18.61 23.83
N ILE A 264 16.09 18.96 24.31
CA ILE A 264 15.33 20.11 23.84
C ILE A 264 14.96 20.95 25.06
N ASP A 265 15.31 22.23 25.04
CA ASP A 265 15.08 23.15 26.16
C ASP A 265 15.54 22.58 27.53
N GLU A 266 16.78 22.05 27.55
CA GLU A 266 17.39 21.40 28.71
C GLU A 266 16.70 20.14 29.23
N LYS A 267 15.70 19.62 28.50
CA LYS A 267 15.01 18.36 28.83
C LYS A 267 15.49 17.24 27.94
N GLU A 268 15.85 16.13 28.56
CA GLU A 268 16.15 14.88 27.86
C GLU A 268 14.85 14.24 27.36
N ILE A 269 14.78 14.00 26.06
CA ILE A 269 13.67 13.31 25.39
C ILE A 269 14.21 12.00 24.82
N LEU A 270 13.65 10.90 25.29
CA LEU A 270 13.97 9.58 24.75
C LEU A 270 13.29 9.40 23.39
N LEU A 271 14.10 9.17 22.35
CA LEU A 271 13.63 8.89 21.02
C LEU A 271 13.59 7.38 20.76
N SER A 272 12.54 6.91 20.13
CA SER A 272 12.42 5.52 19.71
C SER A 272 13.52 5.14 18.71
N SER A 273 13.95 3.88 18.70
CA SER A 273 14.85 3.33 17.67
C SER A 273 14.30 3.47 16.23
N THR A 274 12.98 3.61 16.10
CA THR A 274 12.34 3.91 14.81
C THR A 274 12.62 5.31 14.27
N THR A 275 13.28 6.18 15.04
CA THR A 275 13.74 7.50 14.56
C THR A 275 15.02 7.43 13.73
N GLN A 276 15.57 6.24 13.48
CA GLN A 276 16.69 6.07 12.56
C GLN A 276 16.33 6.66 11.19
N SER A 277 17.30 7.36 10.64
CA SER A 277 17.16 8.01 9.34
C SER A 277 18.32 7.58 8.43
N PRO A 278 18.28 6.38 7.85
CA PRO A 278 19.37 5.83 7.04
C PRO A 278 19.84 6.78 5.93
N SER A 279 18.94 7.58 5.39
CA SER A 279 19.31 8.56 4.36
C SER A 279 20.27 9.66 4.88
N LEU A 280 20.36 9.90 6.20
CA LEU A 280 21.30 10.87 6.76
C LEU A 280 22.75 10.32 6.87
N GLU A 281 22.93 9.02 6.77
CA GLU A 281 24.22 8.32 6.86
C GLU A 281 24.80 8.00 5.48
N MET A 282 24.11 8.35 4.40
CA MET A 282 24.52 8.06 3.03
C MET A 282 25.72 8.88 2.59
N SER A 283 26.59 8.27 1.79
CA SER A 283 27.66 8.99 1.09
C SER A 283 27.08 9.96 0.04
N PRO A 284 27.86 10.99 -0.38
CA PRO A 284 27.43 11.88 -1.44
C PRO A 284 27.04 11.15 -2.75
N GLU A 285 27.76 10.08 -3.09
CA GLU A 285 27.50 9.24 -4.27
C GLU A 285 26.17 8.50 -4.13
N GLN A 286 25.92 7.90 -2.97
CA GLN A 286 24.63 7.26 -2.67
C GLN A 286 23.48 8.24 -2.70
N MET A 287 23.67 9.44 -2.11
CA MET A 287 22.66 10.50 -2.17
C MET A 287 22.35 10.91 -3.62
N LYS A 288 23.40 11.10 -4.44
CA LYS A 288 23.24 11.41 -5.86
C LYS A 288 22.45 10.32 -6.59
N LEU A 289 22.76 9.06 -6.34
CA LEU A 289 22.03 7.93 -6.92
C LEU A 289 20.57 7.90 -6.43
N GLY A 290 20.35 8.05 -5.13
CA GLY A 290 19.00 8.06 -4.54
C GLY A 290 18.11 9.15 -5.13
N PHE A 291 18.65 10.37 -5.31
CA PHE A 291 17.93 11.47 -5.96
C PHE A 291 17.68 11.21 -7.44
N TYR A 292 18.66 10.67 -8.16
CA TYR A 292 18.48 10.31 -9.56
C TYR A 292 17.32 9.31 -9.73
N VAL A 293 17.26 8.29 -8.90
CA VAL A 293 16.16 7.31 -8.91
C VAL A 293 14.83 7.98 -8.61
N PHE A 294 14.78 8.90 -7.65
CA PHE A 294 13.58 9.66 -7.34
C PHE A 294 13.12 10.50 -8.54
N GLU A 295 14.03 11.25 -9.15
CA GLU A 295 13.75 12.10 -10.31
C GLU A 295 13.20 11.28 -11.49
N GLN A 296 13.85 10.17 -11.83
CA GLN A 296 13.41 9.30 -12.93
C GLN A 296 12.05 8.63 -12.62
N SER A 297 11.81 8.26 -11.36
CA SER A 297 10.52 7.72 -10.93
C SER A 297 9.41 8.76 -11.03
N LEU A 298 9.69 9.99 -10.61
CA LEU A 298 8.75 11.11 -10.67
C LEU A 298 8.41 11.47 -12.12
N GLN A 299 9.42 11.51 -13.00
CA GLN A 299 9.23 11.74 -14.42
C GLN A 299 8.34 10.65 -15.04
N TYR A 300 8.64 9.37 -14.75
CA TYR A 300 7.85 8.26 -15.27
C TYR A 300 6.38 8.30 -14.79
N LEU A 301 6.17 8.60 -13.51
CA LEU A 301 4.82 8.81 -12.94
C LEU A 301 4.06 9.92 -13.67
N SER A 302 4.71 11.07 -13.88
CA SER A 302 4.11 12.24 -14.53
C SER A 302 3.77 11.98 -16.00
N GLU A 303 4.60 11.24 -16.71
CA GLU A 303 4.34 10.86 -18.09
C GLU A 303 3.18 9.86 -18.21
N PHE A 304 3.09 8.90 -17.28
CA PHE A 304 1.99 7.95 -17.25
C PHE A 304 0.66 8.62 -16.92
N PHE A 305 0.63 9.44 -15.86
CA PHE A 305 -0.54 10.22 -15.45
C PHE A 305 -0.48 11.64 -16.03
N ASN A 306 -0.41 11.74 -17.34
CA ASN A 306 -0.15 12.99 -18.07
C ASN A 306 -1.27 14.05 -17.98
N LYS A 307 -2.44 13.70 -17.42
CA LYS A 307 -3.55 14.63 -17.14
C LYS A 307 -3.56 15.11 -15.69
N SER A 308 -2.61 14.66 -14.89
CA SER A 308 -2.57 14.94 -13.45
C SER A 308 -1.54 16.01 -13.13
N GLU A 309 -1.87 16.91 -12.21
CA GLU A 309 -0.89 17.80 -11.58
C GLU A 309 -0.14 16.99 -10.50
N VAL A 310 1.19 16.92 -10.59
CA VAL A 310 2.03 16.23 -9.62
C VAL A 310 2.65 17.21 -8.63
N ILE A 311 2.44 17.01 -7.34
CA ILE A 311 2.90 17.86 -6.25
C ILE A 311 3.71 17.02 -5.29
N VAL A 312 4.99 17.40 -5.08
CA VAL A 312 5.88 16.72 -4.13
C VAL A 312 5.73 17.35 -2.74
N ILE A 313 5.44 16.51 -1.76
CA ILE A 313 5.37 16.87 -0.34
C ILE A 313 6.60 16.28 0.35
N HIS A 314 7.52 17.14 0.76
CA HIS A 314 8.68 16.73 1.54
C HIS A 314 8.30 16.52 3.00
N ILE A 315 8.55 15.32 3.52
CA ILE A 315 8.36 14.96 4.91
C ILE A 315 9.75 14.85 5.55
N PRO A 316 10.12 15.79 6.44
CA PRO A 316 11.42 15.73 7.10
C PRO A 316 11.50 14.54 8.07
N SER A 317 12.68 13.95 8.19
CA SER A 317 12.88 12.94 9.23
C SER A 317 12.88 13.56 10.62
N PRO A 318 12.44 12.85 11.68
CA PRO A 318 12.52 13.35 13.04
C PRO A 318 13.94 13.81 13.42
N LEU A 319 14.96 13.03 13.05
CA LEU A 319 16.36 13.39 13.35
C LEU A 319 16.80 14.67 12.62
N SER A 320 16.35 14.93 11.40
CA SER A 320 16.69 16.17 10.70
C SER A 320 16.05 17.40 11.36
N VAL A 321 14.85 17.25 11.91
CA VAL A 321 14.14 18.29 12.66
C VAL A 321 14.85 18.54 14.01
N TYR A 322 15.14 17.48 14.76
CA TYR A 322 15.78 17.59 16.07
C TYR A 322 17.24 18.06 15.96
N LYS A 323 17.97 17.69 14.88
CA LYS A 323 19.35 18.13 14.66
C LYS A 323 19.49 19.66 14.55
N LEU A 324 18.43 20.37 14.20
CA LEU A 324 18.40 21.83 14.19
C LEU A 324 18.41 22.43 15.61
N PHE A 325 18.00 21.68 16.61
CA PHE A 325 17.90 22.11 18.01
C PHE A 325 19.05 21.57 18.90
N LEU A 326 19.88 20.65 18.38
CA LEU A 326 21.02 20.15 19.13
C LEU A 326 22.18 21.15 19.05
N PRO A 327 22.85 21.50 20.19
CA PRO A 327 24.08 22.23 20.15
C PRO A 327 25.09 21.45 19.31
N LYS A 328 25.94 22.17 18.53
CA LYS A 328 26.99 21.62 17.68
C LYS A 328 28.02 20.84 18.50
N GLY A 329 27.68 19.64 18.93
CA GLY A 329 28.58 18.69 19.56
C GLY A 329 28.53 17.36 18.81
N PRO A 330 29.56 16.52 18.88
CA PRO A 330 29.52 15.22 18.23
C PRO A 330 28.37 14.41 18.83
N LEU A 331 27.45 13.98 17.98
CA LEU A 331 26.54 12.92 18.35
C LEU A 331 27.40 11.69 18.66
N LEU A 332 27.52 11.38 19.96
CA LEU A 332 28.00 10.06 20.35
C LEU A 332 26.94 9.05 19.89
N LEU A 333 27.27 8.33 18.82
CA LEU A 333 26.54 7.17 18.32
C LEU A 333 26.64 6.01 19.32
#